data_fd8ec9d8f7f369a82a07e3786593f389
#
_entry.id   fd8ec9d8f7f369a82a07e3786593f389
#
_cell.length_a   1.000
_cell.length_b   1.000
_cell.length_c   1.000
_cell.angle_alpha   90.00
_cell.angle_beta   90.00
_cell.angle_gamma   90.00
#
_symmetry.space_group_name_H-M   'P 1'
#
loop_
_entity.id
_entity.type
_entity.pdbx_description
1 polymer ?
#
loop_
_entity_poly.entity_id
_entity_poly.type
_entity_poly.pdbx_seq_one_letter_code
_entity_poly.pdbx_strand_id
1 'polypeptide(L)'
;MLLDNRRLLPLIALQQGVLVLALWPQLQLWVVAVGAITLGVRAMMLWQEWRSPPARALALLAITGVLLLAWQWRVLCTLPALINLLWLGYSLKMIEVRRERDIEQVLLLAFFLIALALVQRQSMGWALTMAATLWLTVSTLVTAVAPEQRQPWRSAGASLLLALPLLLTLFLVLPRLPPLWQMPTTSRALSGLSEEVGPGDISELVNSSELAFRVTFADGPPPASERYFPVMRQEQFDGRRWLLSAETRQWQQSQPMQTIQVQTGAGPLPPASYEVIAEPQRHRWTLALSQPSVLLGPVLVSPLATLYRRDRGDQRISYRVTTAPTALPADTATLRRNLQLPVAGNPRARAHAQALKARHPVRAELVAALLDGFRREPFYYTLQPPLLGPDGVDDFLFNSRRGFCGHYAMASAFVLRAAGIPARLVTGYLGGEWNPQGQYLEVHQFDAHAWVEYLDDSG
;
A
#
# COMPACT_ATOMS: atom_id res chain seq x y z
N MET A 1 -9.39 17.41 49.55
CA MET A 1 -10.66 16.83 49.14
C MET A 1 -10.32 15.80 48.02
N LEU A 2 -10.33 14.52 48.35
CA LEU A 2 -10.05 13.48 47.38
C LEU A 2 -11.27 13.42 46.46
N LEU A 3 -11.09 13.89 45.23
CA LEU A 3 -12.05 13.66 44.16
C LEU A 3 -12.58 12.23 44.24
N ASP A 4 -13.88 12.05 44.13
CA ASP A 4 -14.50 10.74 44.13
C ASP A 4 -14.12 9.99 42.85
N ASN A 5 -12.86 9.55 42.78
CA ASN A 5 -12.25 8.84 41.68
C ASN A 5 -13.02 7.57 41.31
N ARG A 6 -13.91 7.11 42.18
CA ARG A 6 -14.78 5.95 41.94
C ARG A 6 -15.81 6.23 40.84
N ARG A 7 -16.27 7.49 40.68
CA ARG A 7 -17.20 7.88 39.59
C ARG A 7 -16.52 8.00 38.23
N LEU A 8 -15.23 8.34 38.21
CA LEU A 8 -14.48 8.51 36.96
C LEU A 8 -14.00 7.19 36.38
N LEU A 9 -13.72 6.17 37.22
CA LEU A 9 -13.17 4.91 36.79
C LEU A 9 -13.97 4.21 35.67
N PRO A 10 -15.32 4.04 35.79
CA PRO A 10 -16.11 3.40 34.74
C PRO A 10 -16.11 4.18 33.43
N LEU A 11 -16.07 5.52 33.48
CA LEU A 11 -15.99 6.37 32.27
C LEU A 11 -14.66 6.19 31.55
N ILE A 12 -13.56 6.20 32.30
CA ILE A 12 -12.22 6.00 31.77
C ILE A 12 -12.07 4.55 31.25
N ALA A 13 -12.63 3.56 31.97
CA ALA A 13 -12.61 2.16 31.52
C ALA A 13 -13.36 1.97 30.17
N LEU A 14 -14.53 2.58 30.06
CA LEU A 14 -15.31 2.57 28.82
C LEU A 14 -14.53 3.24 27.68
N GLN A 15 -13.97 4.42 27.93
CA GLN A 15 -13.14 5.15 26.97
C GLN A 15 -11.93 4.31 26.53
N GLN A 16 -11.23 3.69 27.47
CA GLN A 16 -10.09 2.83 27.18
C GLN A 16 -10.50 1.62 26.31
N GLY A 17 -11.64 0.99 26.61
CA GLY A 17 -12.18 -0.11 25.82
C GLY A 17 -12.49 0.30 24.38
N VAL A 18 -13.12 1.45 24.17
CA VAL A 18 -13.40 1.99 22.83
C VAL A 18 -12.12 2.29 22.08
N LEU A 19 -11.12 2.91 22.73
CA LEU A 19 -9.84 3.22 22.12
C LEU A 19 -9.04 1.95 21.76
N VAL A 20 -9.09 0.88 22.58
CA VAL A 20 -8.50 -0.42 22.23
C VAL A 20 -9.12 -0.96 20.95
N LEU A 21 -10.46 -1.00 20.89
CA LEU A 21 -11.16 -1.47 19.68
C LEU A 21 -10.82 -0.61 18.46
N ALA A 22 -10.66 0.69 18.69
CA ALA A 22 -10.30 1.66 17.67
C ALA A 22 -8.91 1.42 17.08
N LEU A 23 -7.95 1.20 17.93
CA LEU A 23 -6.54 1.12 17.57
C LEU A 23 -6.04 -0.32 17.50
N TRP A 24 -6.93 -1.34 17.67
CA TRP A 24 -6.58 -2.76 17.73
C TRP A 24 -5.60 -3.24 16.65
N PRO A 25 -5.74 -2.88 15.36
CA PRO A 25 -4.82 -3.34 14.33
C PRO A 25 -3.38 -2.84 14.49
N GLN A 26 -3.18 -1.79 15.30
CA GLN A 26 -1.90 -1.12 15.50
C GLN A 26 -1.27 -1.40 16.87
N LEU A 27 -2.09 -1.90 17.81
CA LEU A 27 -1.65 -2.16 19.17
C LEU A 27 -1.03 -3.55 19.28
N GLN A 28 0.12 -3.62 19.91
CA GLN A 28 0.75 -4.88 20.31
C GLN A 28 -0.01 -5.53 21.46
N LEU A 29 -0.20 -6.84 21.43
CA LEU A 29 -0.94 -7.58 22.47
C LEU A 29 -0.42 -7.32 23.88
N TRP A 30 0.91 -7.26 24.07
CA TRP A 30 1.49 -7.01 25.37
C TRP A 30 1.23 -5.56 25.85
N VAL A 31 1.16 -4.58 24.95
CA VAL A 31 0.83 -3.18 25.27
C VAL A 31 -0.63 -3.05 25.70
N VAL A 32 -1.54 -3.78 25.04
CA VAL A 32 -2.95 -3.91 25.45
C VAL A 32 -3.05 -4.58 26.83
N ALA A 33 -2.29 -5.64 27.06
CA ALA A 33 -2.26 -6.33 28.34
C ALA A 33 -1.77 -5.40 29.48
N VAL A 34 -0.75 -4.57 29.24
CA VAL A 34 -0.32 -3.53 30.19
C VAL A 34 -1.48 -2.57 30.48
N GLY A 35 -2.22 -2.13 29.47
CA GLY A 35 -3.40 -1.27 29.67
C GLY A 35 -4.49 -1.93 30.53
N ALA A 36 -4.78 -3.19 30.33
CA ALA A 36 -5.75 -3.94 31.14
C ALA A 36 -5.26 -4.12 32.59
N ILE A 37 -4.00 -4.47 32.78
CA ILE A 37 -3.38 -4.63 34.11
C ILE A 37 -3.40 -3.29 34.87
N THR A 38 -3.03 -2.19 34.23
CA THR A 38 -3.00 -0.86 34.86
C THR A 38 -4.39 -0.41 35.29
N LEU A 39 -5.40 -0.69 34.49
CA LEU A 39 -6.80 -0.44 34.84
C LEU A 39 -7.26 -1.29 36.02
N GLY A 40 -6.92 -2.58 36.04
CA GLY A 40 -7.19 -3.49 37.16
C GLY A 40 -6.52 -3.06 38.45
N VAL A 41 -5.23 -2.71 38.40
CA VAL A 41 -4.48 -2.15 39.55
C VAL A 41 -5.13 -0.86 40.05
N ARG A 42 -5.56 0.02 39.13
CA ARG A 42 -6.26 1.26 39.52
C ARG A 42 -7.59 0.97 40.22
N ALA A 43 -8.36 0.02 39.75
CA ALA A 43 -9.59 -0.42 40.38
C ALA A 43 -9.34 -0.97 41.79
N MET A 44 -8.30 -1.82 41.96
CA MET A 44 -7.92 -2.36 43.28
C MET A 44 -7.47 -1.26 44.25
N MET A 45 -6.71 -0.27 43.75
CA MET A 45 -6.29 0.89 44.58
C MET A 45 -7.49 1.71 45.08
N LEU A 46 -8.55 1.84 44.31
CA LEU A 46 -9.76 2.58 44.69
C LEU A 46 -10.71 1.79 45.62
N TRP A 47 -10.72 0.48 45.52
CA TRP A 47 -11.64 -0.37 46.30
C TRP A 47 -11.03 -0.95 47.55
N GLN A 48 -9.70 -1.30 47.53
CA GLN A 48 -9.00 -1.97 48.60
C GLN A 48 -7.99 -1.07 49.31
N GLU A 49 -7.98 0.25 49.01
CA GLU A 49 -7.05 1.23 49.56
C GLU A 49 -5.55 0.84 49.42
N TRP A 50 -5.25 0.12 48.36
CA TRP A 50 -3.89 -0.27 48.03
C TRP A 50 -3.00 0.96 47.82
N ARG A 51 -1.78 0.92 48.36
CA ARG A 51 -0.80 1.98 48.12
C ARG A 51 -0.33 1.97 46.69
N SER A 52 -0.28 3.15 46.10
CA SER A 52 0.24 3.30 44.74
C SER A 52 1.70 2.83 44.64
N PRO A 53 2.08 2.15 43.56
CA PRO A 53 3.47 1.79 43.29
C PRO A 53 4.41 3.01 43.41
N PRO A 54 5.65 2.83 43.83
CA PRO A 54 6.60 3.92 43.90
C PRO A 54 6.92 4.44 42.47
N ALA A 55 7.11 5.76 42.35
CA ALA A 55 7.38 6.39 41.05
C ALA A 55 8.57 5.76 40.29
N ARG A 56 9.58 5.27 41.05
CA ARG A 56 10.74 4.57 40.48
C ARG A 56 10.34 3.25 39.75
N ALA A 57 9.38 2.51 40.28
CA ALA A 57 8.89 1.28 39.62
C ALA A 57 8.12 1.58 38.35
N LEU A 58 7.30 2.63 38.35
CA LEU A 58 6.59 3.08 37.15
C LEU A 58 7.54 3.61 36.08
N ALA A 59 8.59 4.36 36.50
CA ALA A 59 9.63 4.82 35.59
C ALA A 59 10.43 3.66 34.96
N LEU A 60 10.78 2.65 35.76
CA LEU A 60 11.43 1.43 35.24
C LEU A 60 10.54 0.69 34.24
N LEU A 61 9.24 0.53 34.53
CA LEU A 61 8.28 -0.07 33.61
C LEU A 61 8.16 0.73 32.32
N ALA A 62 8.12 2.06 32.41
CA ALA A 62 8.08 2.93 31.24
C ALA A 62 9.34 2.77 30.38
N ILE A 63 10.53 2.85 31.01
CA ILE A 63 11.81 2.70 30.30
C ILE A 63 11.90 1.31 29.65
N THR A 64 11.55 0.23 30.39
CA THR A 64 11.57 -1.12 29.84
C THR A 64 10.61 -1.26 28.66
N GLY A 65 9.41 -0.69 28.76
CA GLY A 65 8.44 -0.70 27.66
C GLY A 65 8.94 0.06 26.43
N VAL A 66 9.56 1.22 26.62
CA VAL A 66 10.17 1.99 25.52
C VAL A 66 11.31 1.22 24.86
N LEU A 67 12.20 0.60 25.66
CA LEU A 67 13.30 -0.21 25.14
C LEU A 67 12.79 -1.43 24.37
N LEU A 68 11.73 -2.07 24.85
CA LEU A 68 11.10 -3.22 24.18
C LEU A 68 10.49 -2.79 22.83
N LEU A 69 9.80 -1.67 22.79
CA LEU A 69 9.28 -1.08 21.56
C LEU A 69 10.40 -0.70 20.59
N ALA A 70 11.48 -0.08 21.09
CA ALA A 70 12.63 0.27 20.29
C ALA A 70 13.33 -0.95 19.68
N TRP A 71 13.48 -2.01 20.46
CA TRP A 71 14.06 -3.27 19.99
C TRP A 71 13.19 -3.94 18.92
N GLN A 72 11.89 -3.98 19.13
CA GLN A 72 10.94 -4.63 18.22
C GLN A 72 10.79 -3.88 16.89
N TRP A 73 10.74 -2.56 16.92
CA TRP A 73 10.49 -1.74 15.73
C TRP A 73 11.77 -1.21 15.07
N ARG A 74 12.93 -1.38 15.69
CA ARG A 74 14.24 -0.84 15.26
C ARG A 74 14.24 0.67 14.92
N VAL A 75 13.06 1.26 14.70
CA VAL A 75 12.86 2.69 14.41
C VAL A 75 11.59 3.12 15.16
N LEU A 76 11.75 4.02 16.15
CA LEU A 76 10.62 4.53 16.95
C LEU A 76 9.78 5.60 16.25
N CYS A 77 10.20 6.08 15.09
CA CYS A 77 9.54 7.17 14.37
C CYS A 77 8.41 6.69 13.43
N THR A 78 7.90 5.48 13.60
CA THR A 78 6.76 4.98 12.81
C THR A 78 5.44 5.27 13.52
N LEU A 79 4.37 5.50 12.75
CA LEU A 79 3.05 5.79 13.32
C LEU A 79 2.56 4.69 14.29
N PRO A 80 2.66 3.38 13.97
CA PRO A 80 2.32 2.32 14.91
C PRO A 80 3.16 2.33 16.18
N ALA A 81 4.47 2.61 16.09
CA ALA A 81 5.33 2.72 17.26
C ALA A 81 4.91 3.88 18.18
N LEU A 82 4.57 5.04 17.60
CA LEU A 82 4.07 6.21 18.35
C LEU A 82 2.72 5.90 19.01
N ILE A 83 1.81 5.20 18.36
CA ILE A 83 0.53 4.78 18.94
C ILE A 83 0.76 3.88 20.15
N ASN A 84 1.62 2.87 20.03
CA ASN A 84 1.96 1.98 21.14
C ASN A 84 2.65 2.72 22.28
N LEU A 85 3.54 3.66 21.99
CA LEU A 85 4.21 4.50 22.99
C LEU A 85 3.20 5.39 23.72
N LEU A 86 2.31 6.07 23.02
CA LEU A 86 1.26 6.91 23.61
C LEU A 86 0.29 6.08 24.45
N TRP A 87 -0.09 4.89 23.97
CA TRP A 87 -0.93 3.96 24.72
C TRP A 87 -0.26 3.51 26.02
N LEU A 88 1.02 3.17 25.96
CA LEU A 88 1.82 2.78 27.12
C LEU A 88 1.88 3.95 28.14
N GLY A 89 2.17 5.16 27.65
CA GLY A 89 2.18 6.38 28.49
C GLY A 89 0.82 6.65 29.13
N TYR A 90 -0.28 6.54 28.35
CA TYR A 90 -1.65 6.67 28.83
C TYR A 90 -1.95 5.64 29.95
N SER A 91 -1.61 4.37 29.72
CA SER A 91 -1.87 3.28 30.65
C SER A 91 -1.10 3.40 31.95
N LEU A 92 0.20 3.73 31.88
CA LEU A 92 1.03 3.89 33.06
C LEU A 92 0.65 5.14 33.87
N LYS A 93 0.30 6.24 33.18
CA LYS A 93 -0.14 7.48 33.84
C LYS A 93 -1.43 7.30 34.63
N MET A 94 -2.31 6.37 34.21
CA MET A 94 -3.51 6.00 34.95
C MET A 94 -3.25 5.54 36.39
N ILE A 95 -2.15 4.83 36.64
CA ILE A 95 -1.77 4.38 37.98
C ILE A 95 -1.26 5.56 38.86
N GLU A 96 -0.61 6.52 38.21
CA GLU A 96 0.02 7.66 38.88
C GLU A 96 -0.98 8.75 39.31
N VAL A 97 -2.22 8.73 38.80
CA VAL A 97 -3.26 9.74 39.08
C VAL A 97 -3.50 9.91 40.56
N ARG A 98 -3.05 11.06 41.12
CA ARG A 98 -3.24 11.46 42.51
C ARG A 98 -3.88 12.84 42.65
N ARG A 99 -3.65 13.74 41.68
CA ARG A 99 -4.11 15.11 41.65
C ARG A 99 -4.98 15.37 40.45
N GLU A 100 -5.77 16.43 40.46
CA GLU A 100 -6.60 16.87 39.33
C GLU A 100 -5.77 17.03 38.05
N ARG A 101 -4.61 17.64 38.14
CA ARG A 101 -3.65 17.82 37.05
C ARG A 101 -3.19 16.51 36.40
N ASP A 102 -3.17 15.41 37.15
CA ASP A 102 -2.82 14.09 36.57
C ASP A 102 -3.93 13.53 35.71
N ILE A 103 -5.21 13.82 36.08
CA ILE A 103 -6.38 13.46 35.27
C ILE A 103 -6.37 14.23 33.95
N GLU A 104 -6.09 15.54 33.99
CA GLU A 104 -5.95 16.35 32.79
C GLU A 104 -4.90 15.78 31.83
N GLN A 105 -3.76 15.34 32.34
CA GLN A 105 -2.70 14.71 31.53
C GLN A 105 -3.17 13.40 30.88
N VAL A 106 -3.89 12.54 31.62
CA VAL A 106 -4.46 11.31 31.07
C VAL A 106 -5.46 11.61 29.96
N LEU A 107 -6.34 12.60 30.18
CA LEU A 107 -7.33 12.99 29.19
C LEU A 107 -6.69 13.66 27.97
N LEU A 108 -5.61 14.43 28.16
CA LEU A 108 -4.84 14.99 27.05
C LEU A 108 -4.25 13.88 26.16
N LEU A 109 -3.66 12.83 26.77
CA LEU A 109 -3.18 11.67 26.02
C LEU A 109 -4.32 10.95 25.29
N ALA A 110 -5.51 10.88 25.90
CA ALA A 110 -6.67 10.31 25.24
C ALA A 110 -7.11 11.13 24.01
N PHE A 111 -7.07 12.46 24.07
CA PHE A 111 -7.33 13.30 22.89
C PHE A 111 -6.36 13.04 21.76
N PHE A 112 -5.06 12.87 22.05
CA PHE A 112 -4.09 12.49 21.03
C PHE A 112 -4.36 11.09 20.44
N LEU A 113 -4.77 10.13 21.27
CA LEU A 113 -5.14 8.79 20.78
C LEU A 113 -6.40 8.82 19.89
N ILE A 114 -7.40 9.65 20.23
CA ILE A 114 -8.58 9.88 19.39
C ILE A 114 -8.20 10.51 18.05
N ALA A 115 -7.35 11.53 18.07
CA ALA A 115 -6.86 12.19 16.87
C ALA A 115 -6.11 11.20 15.96
N LEU A 116 -5.24 10.36 16.52
CA LEU A 116 -4.53 9.32 15.77
C LEU A 116 -5.49 8.26 15.22
N ALA A 117 -6.53 7.88 15.97
CA ALA A 117 -7.54 6.94 15.49
C ALA A 117 -8.34 7.50 14.30
N LEU A 118 -8.65 8.80 14.29
CA LEU A 118 -9.32 9.49 13.17
C LEU A 118 -8.44 9.52 11.91
N VAL A 119 -7.13 9.68 12.06
CA VAL A 119 -6.19 9.65 10.92
C VAL A 119 -6.13 8.28 10.26
N GLN A 120 -6.34 7.20 11.04
CA GLN A 120 -6.21 5.81 10.57
C GLN A 120 -7.35 5.35 9.66
N ARG A 121 -8.56 5.78 9.94
CA ARG A 121 -9.78 5.35 9.21
C ARG A 121 -10.68 6.54 8.95
N GLN A 122 -11.10 6.71 7.69
CA GLN A 122 -11.92 7.83 7.23
C GLN A 122 -13.31 7.34 6.77
N SER A 123 -14.00 6.53 7.60
CA SER A 123 -15.39 6.11 7.33
C SER A 123 -16.38 6.87 8.23
N MET A 124 -17.59 7.09 7.75
CA MET A 124 -18.63 7.82 8.51
C MET A 124 -18.96 7.16 9.85
N GLY A 125 -19.11 5.84 9.87
CA GLY A 125 -19.37 5.11 11.13
C GLY A 125 -18.21 5.24 12.12
N TRP A 126 -16.99 5.29 11.63
CA TRP A 126 -15.79 5.49 12.43
C TRP A 126 -15.73 6.91 13.02
N ALA A 127 -16.02 7.93 12.22
CA ALA A 127 -16.08 9.31 12.66
C ALA A 127 -17.11 9.49 13.78
N LEU A 128 -18.29 8.87 13.66
CA LEU A 128 -19.32 8.89 14.71
C LEU A 128 -18.84 8.21 16.00
N THR A 129 -18.14 7.07 15.90
CA THR A 129 -17.58 6.39 17.08
C THR A 129 -16.54 7.26 17.78
N MET A 130 -15.68 7.93 17.03
CA MET A 130 -14.67 8.83 17.58
C MET A 130 -15.29 10.11 18.17
N ALA A 131 -16.35 10.64 17.54
CA ALA A 131 -17.10 11.76 18.10
C ALA A 131 -17.78 11.40 19.44
N ALA A 132 -18.34 10.19 19.54
CA ALA A 132 -18.89 9.69 20.81
C ALA A 132 -17.79 9.50 21.87
N THR A 133 -16.62 9.01 21.49
CA THR A 133 -15.45 8.86 22.37
C THR A 133 -14.93 10.23 22.82
N LEU A 134 -14.89 11.21 21.94
CA LEU A 134 -14.54 12.59 22.24
C LEU A 134 -15.53 13.19 23.25
N TRP A 135 -16.84 13.02 23.02
CA TRP A 135 -17.87 13.47 23.94
C TRP A 135 -17.74 12.81 25.33
N LEU A 136 -17.44 11.52 25.38
CA LEU A 136 -17.15 10.79 26.64
C LEU A 136 -15.91 11.36 27.34
N THR A 137 -14.84 11.66 26.59
CA THR A 137 -13.61 12.25 27.14
C THR A 137 -13.86 13.64 27.73
N VAL A 138 -14.59 14.51 27.01
CA VAL A 138 -14.94 15.83 27.52
C VAL A 138 -15.90 15.74 28.72
N SER A 139 -16.84 14.78 28.71
CA SER A 139 -17.72 14.54 29.87
C SER A 139 -16.93 14.12 31.11
N THR A 140 -15.91 13.27 30.93
CA THR A 140 -15.00 12.83 32.00
C THR A 140 -14.19 14.03 32.54
N LEU A 141 -13.69 14.90 31.63
CA LEU A 141 -12.98 16.13 32.01
C LEU A 141 -13.87 17.06 32.82
N VAL A 142 -15.11 17.33 32.37
CA VAL A 142 -16.09 18.17 33.09
C VAL A 142 -16.37 17.58 34.46
N THR A 143 -16.54 16.25 34.57
CA THR A 143 -16.75 15.57 35.87
C THR A 143 -15.57 15.74 36.81
N ALA A 144 -14.34 15.74 36.26
CA ALA A 144 -13.13 15.90 37.05
C ALA A 144 -12.90 17.34 37.54
N VAL A 145 -13.15 18.34 36.67
CA VAL A 145 -12.87 19.76 36.95
C VAL A 145 -14.03 20.46 37.69
N ALA A 146 -15.25 20.02 37.42
CA ALA A 146 -16.46 20.61 38.03
C ALA A 146 -17.35 19.53 38.68
N PRO A 147 -16.93 18.93 39.81
CA PRO A 147 -17.61 17.79 40.44
C PRO A 147 -19.02 18.12 40.93
N GLU A 148 -19.35 19.42 41.13
CA GLU A 148 -20.68 19.89 41.57
C GLU A 148 -21.72 19.92 40.45
N GLN A 149 -21.29 19.71 39.19
CA GLN A 149 -22.16 19.77 38.05
C GLN A 149 -23.02 18.52 37.94
N ARG A 150 -24.33 18.69 38.04
CA ARG A 150 -25.31 17.59 38.05
C ARG A 150 -25.43 16.82 36.72
N GLN A 151 -25.07 17.45 35.59
CA GLN A 151 -25.23 16.89 34.24
C GLN A 151 -24.00 17.15 33.36
N PRO A 152 -22.84 16.52 33.65
CA PRO A 152 -21.59 16.77 32.94
C PRO A 152 -21.66 16.42 31.44
N TRP A 153 -22.46 15.43 31.08
CA TRP A 153 -22.70 15.00 29.68
C TRP A 153 -23.36 16.13 28.83
N ARG A 154 -24.34 16.87 29.41
CA ARG A 154 -25.02 17.96 28.70
C ARG A 154 -24.05 19.13 28.50
N SER A 155 -23.28 19.45 29.51
CA SER A 155 -22.26 20.50 29.38
C SER A 155 -21.20 20.16 28.37
N ALA A 156 -20.72 18.91 28.35
CA ALA A 156 -19.79 18.42 27.34
C ALA A 156 -20.42 18.54 25.93
N GLY A 157 -21.67 18.12 25.77
CA GLY A 157 -22.38 18.23 24.50
C GLY A 157 -22.53 19.66 24.05
N ALA A 158 -22.93 20.57 24.98
CA ALA A 158 -23.09 22.01 24.69
C ALA A 158 -21.73 22.63 24.29
N SER A 159 -20.64 22.31 24.99
CA SER A 159 -19.30 22.79 24.65
C SER A 159 -18.83 22.31 23.26
N LEU A 160 -19.07 21.06 22.90
CA LEU A 160 -18.75 20.52 21.58
C LEU A 160 -19.61 21.16 20.48
N LEU A 161 -20.92 21.36 20.74
CA LEU A 161 -21.80 22.06 19.79
C LEU A 161 -21.36 23.51 19.58
N LEU A 162 -20.97 24.20 20.66
CA LEU A 162 -20.44 25.57 20.57
C LEU A 162 -19.13 25.67 19.82
N ALA A 163 -18.32 24.59 19.81
CA ALA A 163 -17.09 24.51 19.05
C ALA A 163 -17.32 24.29 17.55
N LEU A 164 -18.49 23.77 17.12
CA LEU A 164 -18.77 23.45 15.71
C LEU A 164 -18.64 24.64 14.76
N PRO A 165 -19.19 25.84 15.05
CA PRO A 165 -19.04 27.00 14.17
C PRO A 165 -17.57 27.38 13.96
N LEU A 166 -16.77 27.34 15.03
CA LEU A 166 -15.35 27.62 14.96
C LEU A 166 -14.63 26.54 14.13
N LEU A 167 -14.95 25.26 14.33
CA LEU A 167 -14.41 24.14 13.54
C LEU A 167 -14.74 24.31 12.06
N LEU A 168 -15.99 24.64 11.74
CA LEU A 168 -16.43 24.87 10.36
C LEU A 168 -15.69 26.06 9.73
N THR A 169 -15.57 27.18 10.47
CA THR A 169 -14.80 28.33 10.00
C THR A 169 -13.35 27.99 9.75
N LEU A 170 -12.68 27.30 10.67
CA LEU A 170 -11.32 26.85 10.51
C LEU A 170 -11.17 25.89 9.32
N PHE A 171 -12.12 24.98 9.13
CA PHE A 171 -12.12 24.05 8.00
C PHE A 171 -12.24 24.74 6.63
N LEU A 172 -13.01 25.85 6.57
CA LEU A 172 -13.22 26.62 5.34
C LEU A 172 -12.07 27.60 5.07
N VAL A 173 -11.52 28.23 6.13
CA VAL A 173 -10.54 29.32 6.02
C VAL A 173 -9.09 28.78 5.99
N LEU A 174 -8.79 27.70 6.72
CA LEU A 174 -7.45 27.13 6.72
C LEU A 174 -7.13 26.55 5.36
N PRO A 175 -6.07 27.05 4.67
CA PRO A 175 -5.60 26.44 3.44
C PRO A 175 -5.26 24.97 3.73
N ARG A 176 -5.64 24.08 2.85
CA ARG A 176 -5.25 22.66 2.89
C ARG A 176 -3.77 22.55 2.59
N LEU A 177 -2.95 22.98 3.54
CA LEU A 177 -1.51 22.85 3.43
C LEU A 177 -1.15 21.35 3.38
N PRO A 178 -0.26 20.94 2.47
CA PRO A 178 0.32 19.62 2.56
C PRO A 178 0.97 19.48 3.95
N PRO A 179 0.99 18.27 4.53
CA PRO A 179 1.54 18.06 5.87
C PRO A 179 2.95 18.65 5.96
N LEU A 180 3.14 19.60 6.89
CA LEU A 180 4.42 20.31 7.10
C LEU A 180 5.54 19.37 7.58
N TRP A 181 5.19 18.22 8.11
CA TRP A 181 6.10 17.11 8.35
C TRP A 181 5.65 15.91 7.51
N GLN A 182 6.48 15.53 6.60
CA GLN A 182 6.44 14.15 6.14
C GLN A 182 7.00 13.35 7.32
N MET A 183 6.11 12.77 8.16
CA MET A 183 6.56 11.64 8.95
C MET A 183 7.26 10.70 7.96
N PRO A 184 8.44 10.15 8.29
CA PRO A 184 8.89 8.96 7.60
C PRO A 184 7.82 7.92 7.90
N THR A 185 6.76 7.95 7.11
CA THR A 185 5.91 6.80 6.93
C THR A 185 6.90 5.73 6.55
N THR A 186 7.00 4.68 7.39
CA THR A 186 7.35 3.38 6.85
C THR A 186 6.47 3.27 5.64
N SER A 187 7.05 3.75 4.55
CA SER A 187 6.37 3.88 3.30
C SER A 187 4.82 3.78 3.45
N ARG A 188 4.07 4.93 3.42
CA ARG A 188 3.18 4.93 2.28
C ARG A 188 4.13 4.60 1.16
N ALA A 189 4.28 3.35 0.97
CA ALA A 189 4.84 2.82 -0.20
C ALA A 189 4.06 3.56 -1.26
N LEU A 190 4.71 4.52 -1.94
CA LEU A 190 4.16 4.99 -3.17
C LEU A 190 3.70 3.72 -3.82
N SER A 191 2.37 3.55 -3.88
CA SER A 191 1.78 2.32 -4.40
C SER A 191 2.28 2.24 -5.81
N GLY A 192 2.80 1.14 -6.24
CA GLY A 192 3.30 1.03 -7.59
C GLY A 192 4.05 -0.27 -7.81
N LEU A 193 4.14 -0.66 -9.06
CA LEU A 193 4.87 -1.84 -9.50
C LEU A 193 6.35 -1.73 -9.10
N SER A 194 6.99 -2.87 -8.85
CA SER A 194 8.43 -2.95 -8.55
C SER A 194 9.23 -3.19 -9.82
N GLU A 195 10.45 -2.62 -9.90
CA GLU A 195 11.41 -2.91 -10.98
C GLU A 195 11.91 -4.36 -10.94
N GLU A 196 11.82 -5.00 -9.79
CA GLU A 196 12.10 -6.42 -9.57
C GLU A 196 10.79 -7.13 -9.24
N VAL A 197 10.56 -8.28 -9.86
CA VAL A 197 9.36 -9.09 -9.64
C VAL A 197 9.77 -10.45 -9.09
N GLY A 198 9.45 -10.66 -7.82
CA GLY A 198 9.61 -11.92 -7.13
C GLY A 198 8.26 -12.52 -6.72
N PRO A 199 8.27 -13.76 -6.20
CA PRO A 199 7.09 -14.37 -5.64
C PRO A 199 6.54 -13.52 -4.48
N GLY A 200 5.36 -12.94 -4.65
CA GLY A 200 4.68 -12.14 -3.60
C GLY A 200 4.59 -10.63 -3.85
N ASP A 201 5.45 -10.06 -4.68
CA ASP A 201 5.60 -8.59 -4.78
C ASP A 201 4.36 -7.85 -5.31
N ILE A 202 3.53 -8.48 -6.15
CA ILE A 202 2.32 -7.86 -6.74
C ILE A 202 1.11 -7.96 -5.80
N SER A 203 1.12 -8.89 -4.84
CA SER A 203 -0.05 -9.16 -3.98
C SER A 203 -0.46 -7.98 -3.10
N GLU A 204 0.47 -7.10 -2.73
CA GLU A 204 0.17 -5.90 -1.94
C GLU A 204 -0.60 -4.85 -2.75
N LEU A 205 -0.31 -4.73 -4.05
CA LEU A 205 -0.95 -3.76 -4.95
C LEU A 205 -2.41 -4.10 -5.23
N VAL A 206 -2.71 -5.38 -5.41
CA VAL A 206 -4.07 -5.86 -5.73
C VAL A 206 -5.07 -5.55 -4.59
N ASN A 207 -4.59 -5.28 -3.38
CA ASN A 207 -5.43 -4.89 -2.25
C ASN A 207 -5.62 -3.37 -2.10
N SER A 208 -4.98 -2.56 -2.96
CA SER A 208 -5.07 -1.10 -2.88
C SER A 208 -6.08 -0.54 -3.88
N SER A 209 -7.08 0.19 -3.37
CA SER A 209 -8.06 0.93 -4.19
C SER A 209 -7.56 2.33 -4.58
N GLU A 210 -6.28 2.65 -4.35
CA GLU A 210 -5.73 3.94 -4.75
C GLU A 210 -5.72 4.08 -6.27
N LEU A 211 -6.02 5.29 -6.75
CA LEU A 211 -5.96 5.62 -8.17
C LEU A 211 -4.50 5.56 -8.64
N ALA A 212 -4.24 4.83 -9.71
CA ALA A 212 -2.93 4.79 -10.35
C ALA A 212 -2.82 5.85 -11.46
N PHE A 213 -3.86 5.93 -12.32
CA PHE A 213 -3.91 6.92 -13.40
C PHE A 213 -5.29 7.04 -14.01
N ARG A 214 -5.48 8.14 -14.79
CA ARG A 214 -6.64 8.35 -15.65
C ARG A 214 -6.21 8.47 -17.09
N VAL A 215 -7.02 7.93 -18.00
CA VAL A 215 -6.75 7.99 -19.45
C VAL A 215 -7.96 8.56 -20.18
N THR A 216 -7.76 9.64 -20.91
CA THR A 216 -8.76 10.26 -21.79
C THR A 216 -8.39 9.97 -23.23
N PHE A 217 -9.28 9.34 -23.98
CA PHE A 217 -9.07 8.97 -25.38
C PHE A 217 -9.74 9.97 -26.32
N ALA A 218 -9.09 10.25 -27.47
CA ALA A 218 -9.66 11.11 -28.50
C ALA A 218 -10.93 10.48 -29.10
N ASP A 219 -10.87 9.19 -29.40
CA ASP A 219 -11.89 8.45 -30.14
C ASP A 219 -12.71 7.50 -29.23
N GLY A 220 -12.68 7.73 -27.92
CA GLY A 220 -13.28 6.84 -26.92
C GLY A 220 -12.37 5.68 -26.49
N PRO A 221 -12.72 4.96 -25.41
CA PRO A 221 -11.89 3.90 -24.88
C PRO A 221 -11.84 2.69 -25.80
N PRO A 222 -10.67 2.03 -25.95
CA PRO A 222 -10.58 0.78 -26.69
C PRO A 222 -11.41 -0.31 -26.01
N PRO A 223 -11.73 -1.40 -26.72
CA PRO A 223 -12.39 -2.58 -26.14
C PRO A 223 -11.66 -3.06 -24.90
N ALA A 224 -12.37 -3.65 -23.94
CA ALA A 224 -11.78 -4.09 -22.67
C ALA A 224 -10.61 -5.07 -22.86
N SER A 225 -10.66 -5.90 -23.93
CA SER A 225 -9.59 -6.83 -24.30
C SER A 225 -8.30 -6.17 -24.78
N GLU A 226 -8.34 -4.89 -25.13
CA GLU A 226 -7.20 -4.11 -25.63
C GLU A 226 -6.67 -3.11 -24.60
N ARG A 227 -7.29 -3.01 -23.42
CA ARG A 227 -6.89 -2.12 -22.33
C ARG A 227 -5.71 -2.70 -21.57
N TYR A 228 -4.57 -2.63 -22.20
CA TYR A 228 -3.35 -3.30 -21.82
C TYR A 228 -2.24 -2.27 -21.71
N PHE A 229 -1.84 -1.96 -20.48
CA PHE A 229 -0.93 -0.86 -20.19
C PHE A 229 0.40 -1.38 -19.60
N PRO A 230 1.36 -1.82 -20.43
CA PRO A 230 2.67 -2.21 -19.96
C PRO A 230 3.41 -1.03 -19.34
N VAL A 231 3.99 -1.26 -18.17
CA VAL A 231 4.82 -0.28 -17.46
C VAL A 231 6.28 -0.69 -17.53
N MET A 232 6.59 -1.95 -17.24
CA MET A 232 7.96 -2.47 -17.27
C MET A 232 8.04 -3.82 -17.98
N ARG A 233 9.16 -4.07 -18.64
CA ARG A 233 9.50 -5.34 -19.28
C ARG A 233 10.76 -5.89 -18.66
N GLN A 234 10.61 -6.98 -17.88
CA GLN A 234 11.71 -7.65 -17.21
C GLN A 234 12.27 -8.74 -18.11
N GLU A 235 13.52 -8.56 -18.51
CA GLU A 235 14.21 -9.46 -19.46
C GLU A 235 15.19 -10.43 -18.80
N GLN A 236 15.63 -10.16 -17.57
CA GLN A 236 16.63 -10.98 -16.88
C GLN A 236 15.96 -11.80 -15.78
N PHE A 237 16.29 -13.08 -15.70
CA PHE A 237 15.90 -13.96 -14.60
C PHE A 237 17.14 -14.43 -13.84
N ASP A 238 17.20 -14.15 -12.54
CA ASP A 238 18.36 -14.50 -11.68
C ASP A 238 18.25 -15.90 -11.04
N GLY A 239 17.15 -16.60 -11.24
CA GLY A 239 16.80 -17.88 -10.61
C GLY A 239 15.64 -17.79 -9.63
N ARG A 240 15.34 -16.59 -9.14
CA ARG A 240 14.25 -16.34 -8.20
C ARG A 240 13.38 -15.15 -8.60
N ARG A 241 13.99 -14.10 -9.15
CA ARG A 241 13.31 -12.82 -9.51
C ARG A 241 13.50 -12.51 -10.98
N TRP A 242 12.56 -11.80 -11.52
CA TRP A 242 12.63 -11.17 -12.82
C TRP A 242 13.02 -9.69 -12.67
N LEU A 243 14.03 -9.28 -13.43
CA LEU A 243 14.70 -8.00 -13.31
C LEU A 243 14.73 -7.29 -14.67
N LEU A 244 14.85 -5.97 -14.63
CA LEU A 244 15.25 -5.20 -15.82
C LEU A 244 16.64 -5.65 -16.28
N SER A 245 16.89 -5.65 -17.60
CA SER A 245 18.22 -5.97 -18.13
C SER A 245 19.26 -4.94 -17.70
N ALA A 246 20.54 -5.32 -17.75
CA ALA A 246 21.65 -4.41 -17.43
C ALA A 246 21.62 -3.17 -18.35
N GLU A 247 21.32 -3.38 -19.62
CA GLU A 247 21.23 -2.31 -20.64
C GLU A 247 20.07 -1.36 -20.33
N THR A 248 18.91 -1.88 -19.93
CA THR A 248 17.77 -1.06 -19.54
C THR A 248 18.08 -0.25 -18.30
N ARG A 249 18.75 -0.83 -17.29
CA ARG A 249 19.18 -0.10 -16.09
C ARG A 249 20.22 0.95 -16.40
N GLN A 250 21.19 0.67 -17.28
CA GLN A 250 22.19 1.64 -17.72
C GLN A 250 21.52 2.80 -18.48
N TRP A 251 20.61 2.50 -19.38
CA TRP A 251 19.81 3.52 -20.07
C TRP A 251 19.04 4.38 -19.06
N GLN A 252 18.37 3.76 -18.09
CA GLN A 252 17.63 4.47 -17.02
C GLN A 252 18.53 5.43 -16.23
N GLN A 253 19.73 4.99 -15.86
CA GLN A 253 20.71 5.79 -15.12
C GLN A 253 21.26 6.97 -15.95
N SER A 254 21.33 6.82 -17.27
CA SER A 254 21.80 7.88 -18.18
C SER A 254 20.75 8.98 -18.41
N GLN A 255 19.48 8.78 -18.00
CA GLN A 255 18.44 9.77 -18.22
C GLN A 255 18.49 10.90 -17.18
N PRO A 256 18.72 12.16 -17.60
CA PRO A 256 18.80 13.29 -16.68
C PRO A 256 17.45 13.53 -16.01
N MET A 257 17.49 13.89 -14.73
CA MET A 257 16.32 14.40 -14.03
C MET A 257 16.08 15.85 -14.44
N GLN A 258 14.82 16.17 -14.70
CA GLN A 258 14.40 17.55 -15.00
C GLN A 258 13.35 17.98 -13.96
N THR A 259 13.49 19.22 -13.48
CA THR A 259 12.40 19.86 -12.73
C THR A 259 11.32 20.24 -13.72
N ILE A 260 10.14 19.67 -13.57
CA ILE A 260 9.06 19.82 -14.54
C ILE A 260 8.04 20.82 -14.00
N GLN A 261 7.71 21.82 -14.82
CA GLN A 261 6.45 22.54 -14.70
C GLN A 261 5.39 21.70 -15.42
N VAL A 262 4.30 21.37 -14.71
CA VAL A 262 3.17 20.60 -15.28
C VAL A 262 2.58 21.41 -16.42
N GLN A 263 2.90 21.03 -17.65
CA GLN A 263 2.24 21.58 -18.85
C GLN A 263 0.99 20.73 -19.09
N THR A 264 -0.15 21.25 -18.70
CA THR A 264 -1.43 20.75 -19.21
C THR A 264 -1.55 21.17 -20.66
N GLY A 265 -1.59 20.20 -21.55
CA GLY A 265 -1.78 20.48 -22.98
C GLY A 265 -3.15 21.13 -23.20
N ALA A 266 -3.16 22.43 -23.49
CA ALA A 266 -4.38 23.12 -23.90
C ALA A 266 -4.72 22.74 -25.35
N GLY A 267 -5.93 22.27 -25.59
CA GLY A 267 -6.46 21.94 -26.91
C GLY A 267 -6.94 20.51 -27.08
N PRO A 268 -7.72 20.23 -28.12
CA PRO A 268 -8.26 18.91 -28.39
C PRO A 268 -7.15 17.87 -28.62
N LEU A 269 -7.46 16.62 -28.32
CA LEU A 269 -6.58 15.49 -28.59
C LEU A 269 -6.58 15.19 -30.10
N PRO A 270 -5.42 14.96 -30.74
CA PRO A 270 -5.36 14.45 -32.10
C PRO A 270 -6.02 13.06 -32.21
N PRO A 271 -6.54 12.69 -33.39
CA PRO A 271 -7.05 11.34 -33.61
C PRO A 271 -6.04 10.25 -33.24
N ALA A 272 -6.52 9.10 -32.79
CA ALA A 272 -5.71 7.96 -32.33
C ALA A 272 -4.73 8.29 -31.20
N SER A 273 -4.99 9.36 -30.44
CA SER A 273 -4.19 9.74 -29.29
C SER A 273 -4.96 9.69 -27.99
N TYR A 274 -4.24 9.67 -26.89
CA TYR A 274 -4.81 9.71 -25.54
C TYR A 274 -3.95 10.53 -24.59
N GLU A 275 -4.58 11.10 -23.61
CA GLU A 275 -3.92 11.82 -22.51
C GLU A 275 -3.96 10.97 -21.24
N VAL A 276 -2.82 10.89 -20.58
CA VAL A 276 -2.67 10.18 -19.30
C VAL A 276 -2.38 11.17 -18.21
N ILE A 277 -3.12 11.08 -17.11
CA ILE A 277 -2.81 11.73 -15.84
C ILE A 277 -2.34 10.63 -14.90
N ALA A 278 -1.04 10.57 -14.64
CA ALA A 278 -0.42 9.58 -13.76
C ALA A 278 -0.21 10.13 -12.36
N GLU A 279 -0.66 9.38 -11.36
CA GLU A 279 -0.44 9.70 -9.94
C GLU A 279 1.03 9.45 -9.55
N PRO A 280 1.49 9.98 -8.40
CA PRO A 280 2.84 9.72 -7.89
C PRO A 280 3.11 8.22 -7.72
N GLN A 281 4.31 7.76 -8.11
CA GLN A 281 4.73 6.36 -8.04
C GLN A 281 6.14 6.24 -7.48
N ARG A 282 6.52 5.06 -6.96
CA ARG A 282 7.88 4.79 -6.42
C ARG A 282 8.98 4.78 -7.47
N HIS A 283 8.62 4.52 -8.71
CA HIS A 283 9.54 4.41 -9.84
C HIS A 283 9.23 5.47 -10.89
N ARG A 284 10.18 5.66 -11.78
CA ARG A 284 10.04 6.61 -12.90
C ARG A 284 9.41 5.99 -14.16
N TRP A 285 9.10 4.69 -14.14
CA TRP A 285 8.34 4.05 -15.20
C TRP A 285 6.88 4.48 -15.15
N THR A 286 6.28 4.67 -16.33
CA THR A 286 4.87 5.04 -16.43
C THR A 286 4.24 4.29 -17.59
N LEU A 287 2.96 4.38 -17.71
CA LEU A 287 2.15 3.53 -18.56
C LEU A 287 1.92 4.12 -19.94
N ALA A 288 1.72 3.24 -20.90
CA ALA A 288 1.14 3.54 -22.20
C ALA A 288 0.42 2.30 -22.73
N LEU A 289 -0.49 2.47 -23.65
CA LEU A 289 -0.87 1.39 -24.55
C LEU A 289 0.36 0.95 -25.34
N SER A 290 0.29 -0.26 -25.90
CA SER A 290 1.39 -0.85 -26.68
C SER A 290 1.99 0.14 -27.69
N GLN A 291 3.31 0.21 -27.72
CA GLN A 291 4.13 1.00 -28.68
C GLN A 291 3.84 2.51 -28.69
N PRO A 292 4.12 3.19 -27.61
CA PRO A 292 3.82 4.62 -27.50
C PRO A 292 4.77 5.47 -28.31
N SER A 293 4.20 6.53 -28.92
CA SER A 293 4.95 7.68 -29.42
C SER A 293 4.53 8.92 -28.63
N VAL A 294 5.50 9.65 -28.06
CA VAL A 294 5.23 10.80 -27.19
C VAL A 294 4.91 12.01 -28.04
N LEU A 295 3.73 12.60 -27.83
CA LEU A 295 3.30 13.84 -28.45
C LEU A 295 3.64 15.04 -27.56
N LEU A 296 3.40 14.92 -26.24
CA LEU A 296 3.62 16.00 -25.28
C LEU A 296 3.83 15.41 -23.87
N GLY A 297 4.67 16.06 -23.09
CA GLY A 297 4.80 15.77 -21.65
C GLY A 297 6.19 15.32 -21.24
N PRO A 298 6.40 15.16 -19.93
CA PRO A 298 7.71 14.91 -19.34
C PRO A 298 8.08 13.42 -19.31
N VAL A 299 7.90 12.75 -20.42
CA VAL A 299 8.17 11.31 -20.56
C VAL A 299 9.05 11.01 -21.76
N LEU A 300 9.75 9.89 -21.71
CA LEU A 300 10.62 9.36 -22.77
C LEU A 300 10.18 7.96 -23.13
N VAL A 301 10.34 7.58 -24.38
CA VAL A 301 10.19 6.19 -24.81
C VAL A 301 11.49 5.45 -24.54
N SER A 302 11.40 4.32 -23.83
CA SER A 302 12.54 3.45 -23.56
C SER A 302 12.87 2.55 -24.76
N PRO A 303 14.05 1.93 -24.80
CA PRO A 303 14.41 0.95 -25.83
C PRO A 303 13.45 -0.25 -25.90
N LEU A 304 12.72 -0.52 -24.82
CA LEU A 304 11.72 -1.59 -24.72
C LEU A 304 10.31 -1.09 -25.02
N ALA A 305 10.12 0.09 -25.63
CA ALA A 305 8.83 0.70 -25.94
C ALA A 305 7.89 0.80 -24.70
N THR A 306 8.45 1.16 -23.56
CA THR A 306 7.74 1.61 -22.35
C THR A 306 8.04 3.06 -22.09
N LEU A 307 7.25 3.74 -21.26
CA LEU A 307 7.47 5.14 -20.95
C LEU A 307 8.23 5.33 -19.63
N TYR A 308 9.11 6.32 -19.62
CA TYR A 308 9.94 6.67 -18.48
C TYR A 308 9.83 8.17 -18.18
N ARG A 309 9.54 8.53 -16.95
CA ARG A 309 9.34 9.91 -16.49
C ARG A 309 10.68 10.63 -16.34
N ARG A 310 10.69 11.93 -16.65
CA ARG A 310 11.87 12.77 -16.46
C ARG A 310 12.00 13.35 -15.05
N ASP A 311 10.91 13.32 -14.24
CA ASP A 311 10.89 13.74 -12.84
C ASP A 311 11.27 12.60 -11.88
N ARG A 312 11.13 12.83 -10.58
CA ARG A 312 11.41 11.83 -9.54
C ARG A 312 10.34 10.77 -9.36
N GLY A 313 9.18 10.92 -10.01
CA GLY A 313 8.03 10.04 -9.81
C GLY A 313 7.11 10.44 -8.64
N ASP A 314 7.50 11.42 -7.85
CA ASP A 314 6.83 11.86 -6.63
C ASP A 314 5.69 12.89 -6.85
N GLN A 315 5.47 13.30 -8.10
CA GLN A 315 4.44 14.26 -8.47
C GLN A 315 3.45 13.67 -9.46
N ARG A 316 2.23 14.24 -9.49
CA ARG A 316 1.26 13.95 -10.56
C ARG A 316 1.75 14.59 -11.85
N ILE A 317 1.74 13.83 -12.94
CA ILE A 317 2.10 14.34 -14.27
C ILE A 317 0.97 14.08 -15.28
N SER A 318 0.92 14.91 -16.33
CA SER A 318 0.11 14.68 -17.53
C SER A 318 1.02 14.57 -18.74
N TYR A 319 0.66 13.67 -19.65
CA TYR A 319 1.35 13.53 -20.93
C TYR A 319 0.38 12.99 -21.99
N ARG A 320 0.67 13.32 -23.26
CA ARG A 320 -0.10 12.88 -24.44
C ARG A 320 0.73 11.96 -25.31
N VAL A 321 0.13 10.87 -25.70
CA VAL A 321 0.77 9.83 -26.51
C VAL A 321 -0.19 9.33 -27.57
N THR A 322 0.39 8.80 -28.66
CA THR A 322 -0.32 8.03 -29.67
C THR A 322 0.23 6.62 -29.71
N THR A 323 -0.55 5.68 -30.21
CA THR A 323 -0.15 4.28 -30.39
C THR A 323 0.27 4.09 -31.85
N ALA A 324 1.47 3.59 -32.09
CA ALA A 324 1.93 3.24 -33.42
C ALA A 324 1.75 1.73 -33.65
N PRO A 325 1.27 1.28 -34.81
CA PRO A 325 1.08 -0.14 -35.11
C PRO A 325 2.40 -0.82 -35.52
N THR A 326 3.50 -0.51 -34.87
CA THR A 326 4.81 -1.02 -35.24
C THR A 326 5.20 -2.22 -34.37
N ALA A 327 5.74 -3.30 -34.95
CA ALA A 327 6.23 -4.45 -34.20
C ALA A 327 7.37 -4.03 -33.23
N LEU A 328 7.43 -4.62 -32.03
CA LEU A 328 8.50 -4.36 -31.09
C LEU A 328 9.84 -4.78 -31.74
N PRO A 329 10.91 -3.98 -31.64
CA PRO A 329 12.19 -4.37 -32.22
C PRO A 329 12.69 -5.64 -31.53
N ALA A 330 12.88 -6.67 -32.32
CA ALA A 330 13.41 -7.97 -31.90
C ALA A 330 14.82 -8.16 -32.49
N ASP A 331 15.76 -7.29 -32.08
CA ASP A 331 17.15 -7.50 -32.48
C ASP A 331 17.74 -8.77 -31.85
N THR A 332 18.81 -9.28 -32.46
CA THR A 332 19.46 -10.51 -32.03
C THR A 332 19.91 -10.46 -30.57
N ALA A 333 20.30 -9.33 -30.06
CA ALA A 333 20.74 -9.14 -28.67
C ALA A 333 19.56 -9.28 -27.70
N THR A 334 18.44 -8.61 -28.01
CA THR A 334 17.18 -8.72 -27.26
C THR A 334 16.64 -10.15 -27.26
N LEU A 335 16.68 -10.84 -28.41
CA LEU A 335 16.24 -12.24 -28.48
C LEU A 335 17.10 -13.16 -27.60
N ARG A 336 18.44 -12.98 -27.61
CA ARG A 336 19.34 -13.73 -26.73
C ARG A 336 19.07 -13.47 -25.25
N ARG A 337 18.82 -12.21 -24.85
CA ARG A 337 18.44 -11.88 -23.47
C ARG A 337 17.16 -12.56 -23.08
N ASN A 338 16.17 -12.55 -23.96
CA ASN A 338 14.84 -13.14 -23.71
C ASN A 338 14.83 -14.68 -23.77
N LEU A 339 15.97 -15.31 -24.05
CA LEU A 339 16.21 -16.76 -23.90
C LEU A 339 17.03 -17.11 -22.65
N GLN A 340 17.61 -16.12 -21.98
CA GLN A 340 18.53 -16.35 -20.88
C GLN A 340 17.81 -16.95 -19.66
N LEU A 341 18.36 -18.05 -19.15
CA LEU A 341 18.03 -18.68 -17.88
C LEU A 341 19.32 -19.05 -17.14
N PRO A 342 19.31 -19.07 -15.79
CA PRO A 342 20.41 -19.63 -15.01
C PRO A 342 20.75 -21.06 -15.44
N VAL A 343 21.99 -21.44 -15.30
CA VAL A 343 22.45 -22.79 -15.69
C VAL A 343 21.77 -23.90 -14.90
N ALA A 344 21.52 -23.66 -13.61
CA ALA A 344 20.86 -24.57 -12.68
C ALA A 344 19.52 -24.05 -12.19
N GLY A 345 18.76 -24.90 -11.49
CA GLY A 345 17.46 -24.58 -10.89
C GLY A 345 16.25 -24.99 -11.74
N ASN A 346 15.17 -25.29 -11.06
CA ASN A 346 13.88 -25.69 -11.61
C ASN A 346 13.96 -26.87 -12.61
N PRO A 347 14.53 -28.03 -12.22
CA PRO A 347 14.80 -29.14 -13.13
C PRO A 347 13.52 -29.76 -13.71
N ARG A 348 12.43 -29.82 -12.93
CA ARG A 348 11.13 -30.35 -13.37
C ARG A 348 10.47 -29.45 -14.43
N ALA A 349 10.52 -28.12 -14.24
CA ALA A 349 10.02 -27.17 -15.20
C ALA A 349 10.79 -27.20 -16.51
N ARG A 350 12.11 -27.41 -16.46
CA ARG A 350 12.94 -27.62 -17.65
C ARG A 350 12.54 -28.90 -18.39
N ALA A 351 12.40 -30.01 -17.69
CA ALA A 351 11.96 -31.29 -18.28
C ALA A 351 10.55 -31.15 -18.88
N HIS A 352 9.62 -30.47 -18.18
CA HIS A 352 8.28 -30.18 -18.68
C HIS A 352 8.31 -29.35 -19.95
N ALA A 353 9.13 -28.31 -20.02
CA ALA A 353 9.31 -27.47 -21.20
C ALA A 353 9.80 -28.28 -22.41
N GLN A 354 10.78 -29.17 -22.23
CA GLN A 354 11.26 -30.03 -23.31
C GLN A 354 10.21 -31.06 -23.75
N ALA A 355 9.41 -31.59 -22.82
CA ALA A 355 8.32 -32.48 -23.15
C ALA A 355 7.19 -31.77 -23.93
N LEU A 356 6.88 -30.51 -23.57
CA LEU A 356 5.93 -29.69 -24.34
C LEU A 356 6.46 -29.42 -25.73
N LYS A 357 7.73 -29.01 -25.86
CA LYS A 357 8.35 -28.74 -27.17
C LYS A 357 8.34 -29.96 -28.10
N ALA A 358 8.61 -31.13 -27.55
CA ALA A 358 8.60 -32.38 -28.35
C ALA A 358 7.22 -32.75 -28.87
N ARG A 359 6.15 -32.41 -28.09
CA ARG A 359 4.76 -32.69 -28.47
C ARG A 359 4.15 -31.59 -29.35
N HIS A 360 4.59 -30.35 -29.15
CA HIS A 360 4.07 -29.16 -29.82
C HIS A 360 5.22 -28.33 -30.40
N PRO A 361 5.72 -28.67 -31.62
CA PRO A 361 6.86 -27.99 -32.22
C PRO A 361 6.54 -26.55 -32.67
N VAL A 362 5.26 -26.24 -32.95
CA VAL A 362 4.79 -24.89 -33.30
C VAL A 362 4.63 -24.07 -32.01
N ARG A 363 5.19 -22.86 -31.98
CA ARG A 363 5.19 -22.02 -30.75
C ARG A 363 3.81 -21.72 -30.25
N ALA A 364 2.89 -21.33 -31.12
CA ALA A 364 1.51 -21.04 -30.74
C ALA A 364 0.80 -22.25 -30.10
N GLU A 365 1.04 -23.47 -30.61
CA GLU A 365 0.47 -24.71 -30.05
C GLU A 365 1.08 -25.02 -28.67
N LEU A 366 2.39 -24.80 -28.51
CA LEU A 366 3.05 -24.99 -27.23
C LEU A 366 2.49 -24.03 -26.17
N VAL A 367 2.31 -22.74 -26.51
CA VAL A 367 1.70 -21.75 -25.62
C VAL A 367 0.27 -22.14 -25.26
N ALA A 368 -0.52 -22.56 -26.24
CA ALA A 368 -1.88 -23.02 -26.01
C ALA A 368 -1.92 -24.24 -25.08
N ALA A 369 -1.01 -25.21 -25.25
CA ALA A 369 -0.91 -26.39 -24.40
C ALA A 369 -0.47 -26.05 -22.97
N LEU A 370 0.45 -25.10 -22.79
CA LEU A 370 0.83 -24.58 -21.48
C LEU A 370 -0.34 -23.92 -20.75
N LEU A 371 -1.09 -23.05 -21.44
CA LEU A 371 -2.26 -22.37 -20.87
C LEU A 371 -3.41 -23.35 -20.57
N ASP A 372 -3.59 -24.35 -21.41
CA ASP A 372 -4.56 -25.42 -21.18
C ASP A 372 -4.21 -26.26 -19.94
N GLY A 373 -2.92 -26.48 -19.66
CA GLY A 373 -2.46 -27.10 -18.42
C GLY A 373 -2.95 -26.35 -17.18
N PHE A 374 -2.81 -25.03 -17.16
CA PHE A 374 -3.32 -24.21 -16.07
C PHE A 374 -4.86 -24.24 -15.92
N ARG A 375 -5.59 -24.47 -17.00
CA ARG A 375 -7.06 -24.54 -16.99
C ARG A 375 -7.58 -25.90 -16.55
N ARG A 376 -6.92 -26.97 -16.97
CA ARG A 376 -7.39 -28.35 -16.74
C ARG A 376 -6.87 -28.98 -15.48
N GLU A 377 -5.66 -28.60 -15.04
CA GLU A 377 -5.08 -29.09 -13.81
C GLU A 377 -5.57 -28.25 -12.61
N PRO A 378 -5.50 -28.77 -11.38
CA PRO A 378 -6.02 -28.10 -10.19
C PRO A 378 -5.09 -26.95 -9.74
N PHE A 379 -5.02 -25.89 -10.54
CA PHE A 379 -4.40 -24.63 -10.17
C PHE A 379 -5.40 -23.69 -9.53
N TYR A 380 -5.00 -23.01 -8.44
CA TYR A 380 -5.87 -22.13 -7.68
C TYR A 380 -5.29 -20.71 -7.63
N TYR A 381 -6.10 -19.75 -8.06
CA TYR A 381 -5.75 -18.34 -7.94
C TYR A 381 -5.97 -17.86 -6.50
N THR A 382 -4.93 -17.33 -5.86
CA THR A 382 -4.98 -16.81 -4.48
C THR A 382 -3.95 -15.71 -4.29
N LEU A 383 -4.33 -14.66 -3.55
CA LEU A 383 -3.42 -13.57 -3.15
C LEU A 383 -2.58 -13.91 -1.92
N GLN A 384 -2.82 -15.07 -1.31
CA GLN A 384 -2.06 -15.59 -0.16
C GLN A 384 -1.47 -16.97 -0.51
N PRO A 385 -0.52 -17.03 -1.47
CA PRO A 385 0.14 -18.27 -1.82
C PRO A 385 1.10 -18.71 -0.71
N PRO A 386 1.42 -20.01 -0.63
CA PRO A 386 2.51 -20.47 0.21
C PRO A 386 3.84 -19.91 -0.26
N LEU A 387 4.79 -19.78 0.66
CA LEU A 387 6.16 -19.38 0.31
C LEU A 387 6.80 -20.44 -0.59
N LEU A 388 7.45 -19.98 -1.65
CA LEU A 388 8.17 -20.85 -2.59
C LEU A 388 9.63 -20.99 -2.15
N GLY A 389 10.18 -22.20 -2.35
CA GLY A 389 11.59 -22.51 -2.11
C GLY A 389 12.53 -21.95 -3.17
N PRO A 390 13.80 -22.44 -3.19
CA PRO A 390 14.79 -22.03 -4.19
C PRO A 390 14.38 -22.35 -5.64
N ASP A 391 13.74 -23.49 -5.87
CA ASP A 391 13.17 -23.88 -7.15
C ASP A 391 11.71 -23.45 -7.27
N GLY A 392 11.46 -22.13 -7.18
CA GLY A 392 10.12 -21.58 -7.05
C GLY A 392 9.19 -21.87 -8.23
N VAL A 393 9.70 -22.05 -9.43
CA VAL A 393 8.90 -22.44 -10.60
C VAL A 393 8.44 -23.89 -10.48
N ASP A 394 9.32 -24.80 -10.06
CA ASP A 394 8.95 -26.19 -9.79
C ASP A 394 7.92 -26.29 -8.66
N ASP A 395 8.13 -25.54 -7.57
CA ASP A 395 7.23 -25.50 -6.44
C ASP A 395 5.83 -25.01 -6.84
N PHE A 396 5.76 -23.98 -7.68
CA PHE A 396 4.48 -23.49 -8.17
C PHE A 396 3.80 -24.49 -9.11
N LEU A 397 4.52 -24.98 -10.12
CA LEU A 397 3.91 -25.81 -11.17
C LEU A 397 3.50 -27.21 -10.68
N PHE A 398 4.24 -27.79 -9.75
CA PHE A 398 4.09 -29.22 -9.44
C PHE A 398 3.74 -29.52 -7.98
N ASN A 399 3.96 -28.57 -7.06
CA ASN A 399 3.73 -28.78 -5.64
C ASN A 399 2.53 -27.98 -5.13
N SER A 400 2.63 -26.65 -5.07
CA SER A 400 1.61 -25.81 -4.47
C SER A 400 0.42 -25.58 -5.39
N ARG A 401 0.65 -25.31 -6.66
CA ARG A 401 -0.36 -24.94 -7.68
C ARG A 401 -1.25 -23.79 -7.25
N ARG A 402 -0.76 -22.98 -6.31
CA ARG A 402 -1.49 -21.87 -5.71
C ARG A 402 -0.69 -20.59 -5.87
N GLY A 403 -1.30 -19.59 -6.50
CA GLY A 403 -0.62 -18.32 -6.77
C GLY A 403 -1.54 -17.29 -7.40
N PHE A 404 -1.00 -16.13 -7.72
CA PHE A 404 -1.66 -15.03 -8.43
C PHE A 404 -0.92 -14.74 -9.74
N CYS A 405 -1.35 -13.71 -10.50
CA CYS A 405 -0.85 -13.39 -11.84
C CYS A 405 0.68 -13.49 -11.98
N GLY A 406 1.43 -12.98 -11.00
CA GLY A 406 2.90 -13.05 -11.01
C GLY A 406 3.45 -14.48 -11.07
N HIS A 407 2.87 -15.42 -10.32
CA HIS A 407 3.30 -16.82 -10.31
C HIS A 407 3.09 -17.50 -11.66
N TYR A 408 1.90 -17.32 -12.24
CA TYR A 408 1.56 -17.85 -13.55
C TYR A 408 2.45 -17.26 -14.65
N ALA A 409 2.65 -15.92 -14.62
CA ALA A 409 3.47 -15.25 -15.60
C ALA A 409 4.95 -15.64 -15.50
N MET A 410 5.52 -15.69 -14.29
CA MET A 410 6.92 -16.10 -14.05
C MET A 410 7.15 -17.54 -14.49
N ALA A 411 6.25 -18.48 -14.15
CA ALA A 411 6.35 -19.86 -14.54
C ALA A 411 6.21 -20.04 -16.07
N SER A 412 5.26 -19.32 -16.69
CA SER A 412 5.09 -19.34 -18.14
C SER A 412 6.32 -18.81 -18.87
N ALA A 413 6.86 -17.66 -18.48
CA ALA A 413 8.08 -17.11 -19.08
C ALA A 413 9.27 -18.05 -18.94
N PHE A 414 9.42 -18.71 -17.78
CA PHE A 414 10.47 -19.70 -17.56
C PHE A 414 10.32 -20.91 -18.48
N VAL A 415 9.13 -21.51 -18.55
CA VAL A 415 8.85 -22.69 -19.39
C VAL A 415 9.07 -22.37 -20.87
N LEU A 416 8.61 -21.21 -21.34
CA LEU A 416 8.81 -20.78 -22.74
C LEU A 416 10.32 -20.64 -23.06
N ARG A 417 11.09 -19.98 -22.18
CA ARG A 417 12.55 -19.86 -22.36
C ARG A 417 13.25 -21.22 -22.34
N ALA A 418 12.87 -22.10 -21.43
CA ALA A 418 13.41 -23.46 -21.37
C ALA A 418 13.06 -24.31 -22.62
N ALA A 419 11.93 -24.02 -23.26
CA ALA A 419 11.57 -24.63 -24.56
C ALA A 419 12.28 -23.96 -25.76
N GLY A 420 13.06 -22.88 -25.53
CA GLY A 420 13.76 -22.14 -26.57
C GLY A 420 12.93 -21.07 -27.27
N ILE A 421 11.84 -20.62 -26.65
CA ILE A 421 11.00 -19.51 -27.13
C ILE A 421 11.40 -18.24 -26.39
N PRO A 422 11.86 -17.17 -27.09
CA PRO A 422 12.15 -15.90 -26.46
C PRO A 422 10.91 -15.35 -25.77
N ALA A 423 11.01 -15.11 -24.46
CA ALA A 423 9.91 -14.62 -23.65
C ALA A 423 10.39 -13.66 -22.56
N ARG A 424 9.56 -12.71 -22.16
CA ARG A 424 9.84 -11.77 -21.08
C ARG A 424 8.62 -11.59 -20.18
N LEU A 425 8.88 -11.27 -18.94
CA LEU A 425 7.85 -10.88 -18.00
C LEU A 425 7.49 -9.42 -18.23
N VAL A 426 6.21 -9.10 -18.15
CA VAL A 426 5.71 -7.72 -18.22
C VAL A 426 4.89 -7.45 -17.00
N THR A 427 5.09 -6.29 -16.40
CA THR A 427 4.24 -5.75 -15.35
C THR A 427 3.62 -4.45 -15.79
N GLY A 428 2.37 -4.26 -15.41
CA GLY A 428 1.58 -3.11 -15.80
C GLY A 428 0.18 -3.16 -15.21
N TYR A 429 -0.77 -2.62 -15.93
CA TYR A 429 -2.18 -2.60 -15.53
C TYR A 429 -3.06 -3.16 -16.64
N LEU A 430 -4.13 -3.84 -16.27
CA LEU A 430 -5.05 -4.48 -17.20
C LEU A 430 -6.49 -4.05 -16.88
N GLY A 431 -7.21 -3.53 -17.87
CA GLY A 431 -8.63 -3.15 -17.73
C GLY A 431 -8.82 -1.68 -17.34
N GLY A 432 -9.43 -1.42 -16.20
CA GLY A 432 -9.87 -0.11 -15.72
C GLY A 432 -11.37 0.12 -15.91
N GLU A 433 -11.91 1.05 -15.14
CA GLU A 433 -13.32 1.41 -15.11
C GLU A 433 -13.60 2.67 -15.92
N TRP A 434 -14.55 2.59 -16.85
CA TRP A 434 -14.92 3.74 -17.68
C TRP A 434 -15.89 4.66 -16.93
N ASN A 435 -15.52 5.93 -16.79
CA ASN A 435 -16.37 6.97 -16.23
C ASN A 435 -17.09 7.73 -17.37
N PRO A 436 -18.39 7.47 -17.58
CA PRO A 436 -19.11 8.07 -18.71
C PRO A 436 -19.40 9.57 -18.51
N GLN A 437 -19.46 10.07 -17.27
CA GLN A 437 -19.67 11.49 -17.00
C GLN A 437 -18.38 12.29 -17.26
N GLY A 438 -17.25 11.75 -16.83
CA GLY A 438 -15.94 12.39 -17.00
C GLY A 438 -15.26 12.08 -18.33
N GLN A 439 -15.77 11.11 -19.12
CA GLN A 439 -15.20 10.67 -20.40
C GLN A 439 -13.73 10.23 -20.28
N TYR A 440 -13.39 9.52 -19.21
CA TYR A 440 -12.06 8.96 -18.99
C TYR A 440 -12.14 7.56 -18.39
N LEU A 441 -11.05 6.80 -18.54
CA LEU A 441 -10.83 5.51 -17.89
C LEU A 441 -10.08 5.72 -16.57
N GLU A 442 -10.61 5.20 -15.47
CA GLU A 442 -9.92 5.13 -14.18
C GLU A 442 -9.25 3.77 -14.03
N VAL A 443 -7.96 3.79 -13.70
CA VAL A 443 -7.19 2.57 -13.41
C VAL A 443 -6.62 2.69 -12.01
N HIS A 444 -6.91 1.70 -11.20
CA HIS A 444 -6.54 1.65 -9.80
C HIS A 444 -5.36 0.71 -9.56
N GLN A 445 -4.77 0.75 -8.39
CA GLN A 445 -3.65 -0.13 -8.05
C GLN A 445 -4.05 -1.61 -8.07
N PHE A 446 -5.30 -1.95 -7.76
CA PHE A 446 -5.81 -3.33 -7.85
C PHE A 446 -5.91 -3.87 -9.28
N ASP A 447 -5.85 -3.02 -10.32
CA ASP A 447 -5.76 -3.42 -11.72
C ASP A 447 -4.33 -3.82 -12.12
N ALA A 448 -3.36 -3.74 -11.19
CA ALA A 448 -1.98 -4.16 -11.41
C ALA A 448 -1.93 -5.65 -11.78
N HIS A 449 -1.20 -5.96 -12.84
CA HIS A 449 -1.14 -7.30 -13.40
C HIS A 449 0.25 -7.65 -13.92
N ALA A 450 0.52 -8.95 -14.00
CA ALA A 450 1.72 -9.48 -14.65
C ALA A 450 1.33 -10.49 -15.72
N TRP A 451 2.07 -10.48 -16.82
CA TRP A 451 1.85 -11.37 -17.96
C TRP A 451 3.15 -11.67 -18.70
N VAL A 452 3.07 -12.42 -19.79
CA VAL A 452 4.21 -12.78 -20.62
C VAL A 452 4.03 -12.25 -22.03
N GLU A 453 5.04 -11.60 -22.56
CA GLU A 453 5.21 -11.40 -23.99
C GLU A 453 6.21 -12.43 -24.52
N TYR A 454 5.91 -13.06 -25.62
CA TYR A 454 6.79 -14.03 -26.29
C TYR A 454 6.85 -13.78 -27.80
N LEU A 455 7.93 -14.22 -28.42
CA LEU A 455 8.09 -14.14 -29.85
C LEU A 455 7.35 -15.32 -30.50
N ASP A 456 6.32 -15.01 -31.27
CA ASP A 456 5.59 -16.02 -32.05
C ASP A 456 6.32 -16.43 -33.32
N ASP A 457 5.67 -17.24 -34.17
CA ASP A 457 6.26 -17.73 -35.41
C ASP A 457 6.21 -16.68 -36.54
N SER A 458 5.49 -15.60 -36.38
CA SER A 458 5.41 -14.49 -37.34
C SER A 458 6.46 -13.38 -37.08
N GLY A 459 7.12 -13.37 -35.95
CA GLY A 459 8.19 -12.44 -35.58
C GLY A 459 7.77 -11.35 -34.62
#